data_4dd8b2f345b10d8b291932b6894112b0
#
_entry.id   4dd8b2f345b10d8b291932b6894112b0
#
_cell.length_a   1.000
_cell.length_b   1.000
_cell.length_c   1.000
_cell.angle_alpha   90.00
_cell.angle_beta   90.00
_cell.angle_gamma   90.00
#
_symmetry.space_group_name_H-M   'P 1'
#
loop_
_entity.id
_entity.type
_entity.pdbx_description
1 polymer ?
#
loop_
_entity_poly.entity_id
_entity_poly.type
_entity_poly.pdbx_seq_one_letter_code
_entity_poly.pdbx_strand_id
1 'polypeptide(L)'
;VKGAYARYLAAREEVYGAETAAQRPQTLMDIATIGTKTLKVRGLLPELDESEEIDGVLFLLNTCGGDVEAGLAIAELIAGMRKPTVSLVLGGGHSIGVPLAVCGKETFIAHTASMTIHPVRMSGTVIAAPETYRYFERIRERIVKFVAAHSHISEDRFRQLMLASGDMANDVGTVLYGEEAVTLGIIDHVGGLSDALDS
;
A
#
# COMPACT_ATOMS: atom_id res chain seq x y z
N VAL A 1 20.94 -11.36 -2.39
CA VAL A 1 20.74 -9.88 -2.44
C VAL A 1 21.45 -9.27 -3.65
N LYS A 2 22.77 -9.42 -3.83
CA LYS A 2 23.49 -8.82 -4.99
C LYS A 2 22.99 -9.29 -6.35
N GLY A 3 22.56 -10.54 -6.48
CA GLY A 3 22.05 -11.09 -7.74
C GLY A 3 20.64 -10.60 -8.13
N ALA A 4 19.73 -10.41 -7.16
CA ALA A 4 18.38 -9.94 -7.41
C ALA A 4 18.37 -8.47 -7.87
N TYR A 5 19.16 -7.62 -7.20
CA TYR A 5 19.28 -6.21 -7.60
C TYR A 5 19.95 -6.03 -8.97
N ALA A 6 20.94 -6.83 -9.30
CA ALA A 6 21.58 -6.81 -10.62
C ALA A 6 20.61 -7.26 -11.73
N ARG A 7 19.79 -8.30 -11.48
CA ARG A 7 18.74 -8.73 -12.41
C ARG A 7 17.64 -7.67 -12.58
N TYR A 8 17.24 -7.01 -11.50
CA TYR A 8 16.31 -5.88 -11.55
C TYR A 8 16.82 -4.74 -12.43
N LEU A 9 18.11 -4.35 -12.30
CA LEU A 9 18.72 -3.31 -13.11
C LEU A 9 18.78 -3.71 -14.58
N ALA A 10 19.13 -4.97 -14.89
CA ALA A 10 19.19 -5.49 -16.26
C ALA A 10 17.79 -5.54 -16.91
N ALA A 11 16.78 -6.06 -16.22
CA ALA A 11 15.40 -6.07 -16.70
C ALA A 11 14.85 -4.66 -16.92
N ARG A 12 15.21 -3.71 -16.05
CA ARG A 12 14.84 -2.30 -16.22
C ARG A 12 15.48 -1.66 -17.44
N GLU A 13 16.74 -1.98 -17.74
CA GLU A 13 17.46 -1.50 -18.92
C GLU A 13 16.85 -2.04 -20.22
N GLU A 14 16.45 -3.31 -20.22
CA GLU A 14 15.79 -3.97 -21.33
C GLU A 14 14.38 -3.40 -21.64
N VAL A 15 13.58 -3.14 -20.61
CA VAL A 15 12.19 -2.62 -20.75
C VAL A 15 12.13 -1.13 -21.08
N TYR A 16 13.05 -0.32 -20.55
CA TYR A 16 12.97 1.15 -20.65
C TYR A 16 14.07 1.78 -21.53
N GLY A 17 15.05 1.01 -21.99
CA GLY A 17 16.22 1.49 -22.73
C GLY A 17 17.24 2.23 -21.86
N ALA A 18 18.47 2.32 -22.35
CA ALA A 18 19.62 2.87 -21.60
C ALA A 18 19.45 4.35 -21.17
N GLU A 19 18.75 5.17 -21.96
CA GLU A 19 18.50 6.58 -21.61
C GLU A 19 17.55 6.73 -20.40
N THR A 20 16.58 5.83 -20.26
CA THR A 20 15.62 5.86 -19.14
C THR A 20 16.19 5.24 -17.87
N ALA A 21 17.13 4.32 -18.00
CA ALA A 21 17.83 3.71 -16.86
C ALA A 21 18.72 4.73 -16.11
N ALA A 22 19.20 5.77 -16.80
CA ALA A 22 19.98 6.85 -16.20
C ALA A 22 19.12 7.88 -15.43
N GLN A 23 17.81 7.92 -15.67
CA GLN A 23 16.88 8.68 -14.83
C GLN A 23 16.64 7.92 -13.53
N ARG A 24 17.17 8.46 -12.44
CA ARG A 24 17.17 7.92 -11.07
C ARG A 24 15.79 7.41 -10.60
N PRO A 25 15.75 6.62 -9.48
CA PRO A 25 14.65 5.77 -9.02
C PRO A 25 13.35 6.50 -8.61
N GLN A 26 12.96 7.55 -9.31
CA GLN A 26 11.60 8.07 -9.25
C GLN A 26 10.57 6.99 -9.62
N THR A 27 10.97 5.95 -10.35
CA THR A 27 10.06 4.88 -10.80
C THR A 27 9.59 3.97 -9.68
N LEU A 28 10.39 3.72 -8.63
CA LEU A 28 9.94 2.97 -7.45
C LEU A 28 9.01 3.82 -6.56
N MET A 29 9.27 5.12 -6.46
CA MET A 29 8.35 6.06 -5.80
C MET A 29 7.09 6.31 -6.65
N ASP A 30 7.18 6.19 -7.95
CA ASP A 30 6.08 6.36 -8.90
C ASP A 30 5.06 5.21 -8.87
N ILE A 31 5.44 4.00 -8.47
CA ILE A 31 4.51 2.89 -8.20
C ILE A 31 3.65 3.22 -6.96
N ALA A 32 4.19 3.98 -6.02
CA ALA A 32 3.47 4.44 -4.83
C ALA A 32 2.56 5.67 -5.09
N THR A 33 2.67 6.32 -6.25
CA THR A 33 1.81 7.47 -6.59
C THR A 33 0.54 6.97 -7.27
N ILE A 34 -0.51 6.83 -6.48
CA ILE A 34 -1.85 6.38 -6.91
C ILE A 34 -2.50 7.50 -7.74
N GLY A 35 -2.95 7.20 -8.94
CA GLY A 35 -3.59 8.16 -9.83
C GLY A 35 -3.37 7.83 -11.29
N THR A 36 -2.80 8.73 -12.05
CA THR A 36 -2.59 8.57 -13.51
C THR A 36 -1.71 7.39 -13.92
N LYS A 37 -0.97 6.77 -12.97
CA LYS A 37 -0.06 5.65 -13.20
C LYS A 37 -0.67 4.27 -12.92
N THR A 38 -1.88 4.18 -12.42
CA THR A 38 -2.58 2.92 -12.11
C THR A 38 -2.60 1.95 -13.29
N LEU A 39 -2.76 2.45 -14.50
CA LEU A 39 -2.76 1.62 -15.73
C LEU A 39 -1.41 0.94 -15.98
N LYS A 40 -0.30 1.59 -15.68
CA LYS A 40 1.04 1.00 -15.83
C LYS A 40 1.30 -0.10 -14.79
N VAL A 41 0.90 0.12 -13.56
CA VAL A 41 1.00 -0.88 -12.49
C VAL A 41 0.15 -2.11 -12.82
N ARG A 42 -1.08 -1.93 -13.29
CA ARG A 42 -1.96 -3.03 -13.70
C ARG A 42 -1.40 -3.87 -14.85
N GLY A 43 -0.68 -3.28 -15.79
CA GLY A 43 -0.01 -4.02 -16.86
C GLY A 43 1.21 -4.81 -16.36
N LEU A 44 1.97 -4.22 -15.45
CA LEU A 44 3.22 -4.80 -14.96
C LEU A 44 3.01 -5.96 -13.99
N LEU A 45 2.04 -5.88 -13.06
CA LEU A 45 1.86 -6.91 -12.03
C LEU A 45 1.56 -8.32 -12.57
N PRO A 46 0.69 -8.51 -13.58
CA PRO A 46 0.51 -9.82 -14.23
C PRO A 46 1.80 -10.33 -14.88
N GLU A 47 2.57 -9.47 -15.54
CA GLU A 47 3.84 -9.86 -16.16
C GLU A 47 4.86 -10.34 -15.11
N LEU A 48 4.94 -9.66 -13.96
CA LEU A 48 5.78 -10.07 -12.84
C LEU A 48 5.32 -11.41 -12.25
N ASP A 49 4.01 -11.63 -12.12
CA ASP A 49 3.45 -12.86 -11.56
C ASP A 49 3.66 -14.07 -12.48
N GLU A 50 3.72 -13.87 -13.80
CA GLU A 50 3.89 -14.92 -14.80
C GLU A 50 5.35 -15.20 -15.17
N SER A 51 6.27 -14.26 -14.93
CA SER A 51 7.67 -14.38 -15.30
C SER A 51 8.38 -15.51 -14.56
N GLU A 52 9.04 -16.40 -15.28
CA GLU A 52 9.87 -17.47 -14.70
C GLU A 52 11.20 -16.96 -14.10
N GLU A 53 11.59 -15.74 -14.41
CA GLU A 53 12.84 -15.12 -13.94
C GLU A 53 12.71 -14.40 -12.60
N ILE A 54 11.46 -14.22 -12.10
CA ILE A 54 11.16 -13.50 -10.88
C ILE A 54 10.63 -14.46 -9.83
N ASP A 55 11.31 -14.55 -8.72
CA ASP A 55 10.95 -15.44 -7.60
C ASP A 55 9.91 -14.81 -6.65
N GLY A 56 9.90 -13.49 -6.51
CA GLY A 56 8.99 -12.74 -5.64
C GLY A 56 9.00 -11.24 -5.94
N VAL A 57 8.09 -10.49 -5.35
CA VAL A 57 7.94 -9.04 -5.57
C VAL A 57 7.93 -8.29 -4.24
N LEU A 58 8.86 -7.34 -4.10
CA LEU A 58 8.92 -6.43 -2.97
C LEU A 58 8.34 -5.06 -3.35
N PHE A 59 7.30 -4.65 -2.65
CA PHE A 59 6.65 -3.35 -2.80
C PHE A 59 7.17 -2.36 -1.76
N LEU A 60 7.89 -1.34 -2.23
CA LEU A 60 8.37 -0.25 -1.37
C LEU A 60 7.34 0.88 -1.35
N LEU A 61 6.78 1.16 -0.18
CA LEU A 61 5.68 2.10 -0.01
C LEU A 61 6.14 3.38 0.69
N ASN A 62 5.84 4.50 0.05
CA ASN A 62 5.90 5.83 0.63
C ASN A 62 4.83 6.70 -0.04
N THR A 63 3.63 6.76 0.56
CA THR A 63 2.46 7.40 -0.05
C THR A 63 1.63 8.16 0.96
N CYS A 64 1.10 9.30 0.55
CA CYS A 64 0.10 10.06 1.30
C CYS A 64 -1.35 9.57 1.05
N GLY A 65 -1.52 8.54 0.23
CA GLY A 65 -2.83 8.06 -0.21
C GLY A 65 -3.24 8.61 -1.58
N GLY A 66 -4.53 8.64 -1.87
CA GLY A 66 -5.04 9.10 -3.16
C GLY A 66 -6.41 8.52 -3.51
N ASP A 67 -6.60 8.14 -4.76
CA ASP A 67 -7.85 7.56 -5.26
C ASP A 67 -8.11 6.18 -4.66
N VAL A 68 -9.28 6.02 -4.03
CA VAL A 68 -9.65 4.82 -3.30
C VAL A 68 -9.85 3.62 -4.23
N GLU A 69 -10.52 3.82 -5.37
CA GLU A 69 -10.79 2.73 -6.30
C GLU A 69 -9.50 2.23 -6.95
N ALA A 70 -8.59 3.15 -7.29
CA ALA A 70 -7.30 2.81 -7.83
C ALA A 70 -6.44 2.04 -6.80
N GLY A 71 -6.41 2.51 -5.54
CA GLY A 71 -5.64 1.88 -4.48
C GLY A 71 -6.15 0.49 -4.12
N LEU A 72 -7.46 0.30 -3.96
CA LEU A 72 -8.05 -1.02 -3.73
C LEU A 72 -7.80 -1.97 -4.90
N ALA A 73 -7.92 -1.49 -6.14
CA ALA A 73 -7.66 -2.33 -7.30
C ALA A 73 -6.20 -2.82 -7.38
N ILE A 74 -5.23 -1.99 -6.98
CA ILE A 74 -3.82 -2.39 -6.90
C ILE A 74 -3.61 -3.36 -5.74
N ALA A 75 -4.20 -3.09 -4.57
CA ALA A 75 -4.09 -3.95 -3.40
C ALA A 75 -4.65 -5.36 -3.68
N GLU A 76 -5.82 -5.46 -4.33
CA GLU A 76 -6.40 -6.74 -4.75
C GLU A 76 -5.53 -7.48 -5.77
N LEU A 77 -4.92 -6.77 -6.72
CA LEU A 77 -4.00 -7.39 -7.68
C LEU A 77 -2.78 -7.98 -6.96
N ILE A 78 -2.18 -7.24 -6.02
CA ILE A 78 -1.01 -7.71 -5.26
C ILE A 78 -1.38 -8.89 -4.37
N ALA A 79 -2.48 -8.79 -3.62
CA ALA A 79 -2.98 -9.86 -2.75
C ALA A 79 -3.29 -11.15 -3.53
N GLY A 80 -3.77 -11.00 -4.79
CA GLY A 80 -4.08 -12.11 -5.68
C GLY A 80 -2.87 -12.74 -6.40
N MET A 81 -1.66 -12.21 -6.25
CA MET A 81 -0.46 -12.76 -6.90
C MET A 81 -0.11 -14.15 -6.37
N ARG A 82 0.30 -15.03 -7.27
CA ARG A 82 0.76 -16.40 -6.94
C ARG A 82 2.14 -16.39 -6.29
N LYS A 83 3.01 -15.50 -6.77
CA LYS A 83 4.37 -15.35 -6.26
C LYS A 83 4.40 -14.83 -4.82
N PRO A 84 5.49 -15.07 -4.09
CA PRO A 84 5.78 -14.35 -2.84
C PRO A 84 5.72 -12.84 -3.04
N THR A 85 5.03 -12.15 -2.15
CA THR A 85 4.91 -10.68 -2.17
C THR A 85 5.22 -10.13 -0.79
N VAL A 86 6.04 -9.09 -0.74
CA VAL A 86 6.38 -8.39 0.50
C VAL A 86 6.01 -6.92 0.34
N SER A 87 5.31 -6.36 1.31
CA SER A 87 5.04 -4.92 1.39
C SER A 87 5.92 -4.30 2.47
N LEU A 88 6.66 -3.25 2.15
CA LEU A 88 7.50 -2.50 3.09
C LEU A 88 7.14 -1.01 3.07
N VAL A 89 6.61 -0.51 4.19
CA VAL A 89 6.37 0.92 4.41
C VAL A 89 7.66 1.59 4.88
N LEU A 90 8.25 2.43 4.03
CA LEU A 90 9.52 3.12 4.32
C LEU A 90 9.34 4.49 4.99
N GLY A 91 8.28 5.22 4.65
CA GLY A 91 8.00 6.55 5.18
C GLY A 91 6.53 6.70 5.56
N GLY A 92 5.67 6.92 4.56
CA GLY A 92 4.22 7.04 4.75
C GLY A 92 3.44 5.89 4.13
N GLY A 93 2.49 5.33 4.90
CA GLY A 93 1.46 4.39 4.42
C GLY A 93 0.07 4.95 4.74
N HIS A 94 -0.24 6.17 4.21
CA HIS A 94 -1.40 6.92 4.68
C HIS A 94 -2.65 6.66 3.86
N SER A 95 -3.83 6.72 4.51
CA SER A 95 -5.13 6.65 3.84
C SER A 95 -5.31 5.35 3.05
N ILE A 96 -5.54 5.41 1.74
CA ILE A 96 -5.62 4.22 0.87
C ILE A 96 -4.25 3.51 0.72
N GLY A 97 -3.17 4.06 1.23
CA GLY A 97 -1.90 3.38 1.41
C GLY A 97 -1.94 2.26 2.45
N VAL A 98 -2.91 2.26 3.39
CA VAL A 98 -3.06 1.20 4.39
C VAL A 98 -3.41 -0.15 3.75
N PRO A 99 -4.42 -0.28 2.89
CA PRO A 99 -4.63 -1.50 2.10
C PRO A 99 -3.40 -1.96 1.32
N LEU A 100 -2.63 -1.03 0.73
CA LEU A 100 -1.40 -1.37 0.02
C LEU A 100 -0.30 -1.89 0.97
N ALA A 101 -0.27 -1.40 2.20
CA ALA A 101 0.70 -1.85 3.20
C ALA A 101 0.43 -3.29 3.67
N VAL A 102 -0.83 -3.73 3.69
CA VAL A 102 -1.23 -5.05 4.17
C VAL A 102 -1.45 -6.09 3.07
N CYS A 103 -1.33 -5.73 1.78
CA CYS A 103 -1.67 -6.63 0.69
C CYS A 103 -0.57 -7.64 0.33
N GLY A 104 0.66 -7.48 0.81
CA GLY A 104 1.72 -8.47 0.68
C GLY A 104 1.45 -9.70 1.54
N LYS A 105 2.05 -10.85 1.17
CA LYS A 105 1.99 -12.07 2.00
C LYS A 105 2.80 -11.94 3.28
N GLU A 106 3.82 -11.07 3.26
CA GLU A 106 4.60 -10.61 4.41
C GLU A 106 4.61 -9.09 4.40
N THR A 107 4.51 -8.46 5.57
CA THR A 107 4.40 -7.01 5.67
C THR A 107 5.39 -6.43 6.67
N PHE A 108 6.05 -5.35 6.26
CA PHE A 108 7.07 -4.66 7.04
C PHE A 108 6.79 -3.17 7.12
N ILE A 109 7.21 -2.57 8.23
CA ILE A 109 7.21 -1.12 8.42
C ILE A 109 8.54 -0.68 9.03
N ALA A 110 9.15 0.36 8.49
CA ALA A 110 10.37 0.94 9.07
C ALA A 110 10.07 1.62 10.42
N HIS A 111 11.04 1.63 11.34
CA HIS A 111 10.87 2.18 12.69
C HIS A 111 10.32 3.62 12.73
N THR A 112 10.73 4.47 11.80
CA THR A 112 10.30 5.88 11.72
C THR A 112 9.13 6.11 10.78
N ALA A 113 8.68 5.06 10.08
CA ALA A 113 7.54 5.15 9.17
C ALA A 113 6.23 5.28 9.95
N SER A 114 5.24 5.88 9.30
CA SER A 114 3.92 6.10 9.91
C SER A 114 2.79 5.73 8.95
N MET A 115 1.66 5.38 9.54
CA MET A 115 0.42 5.08 8.84
C MET A 115 -0.70 5.97 9.38
N THR A 116 -1.53 6.51 8.50
CA THR A 116 -2.72 7.27 8.92
C THR A 116 -3.97 6.55 8.46
N ILE A 117 -4.78 6.17 9.42
CA ILE A 117 -6.08 5.52 9.24
C ILE A 117 -7.16 6.56 9.47
N HIS A 118 -7.97 6.86 8.47
CA HIS A 118 -9.05 7.84 8.57
C HIS A 118 -10.21 7.48 7.64
N PRO A 119 -11.43 8.03 7.87
CA PRO A 119 -12.56 7.82 6.98
C PRO A 119 -12.31 8.39 5.59
N VAL A 120 -13.02 7.84 4.60
CA VAL A 120 -13.00 8.38 3.24
C VAL A 120 -13.51 9.81 3.24
N ARG A 121 -12.76 10.71 2.61
CA ARG A 121 -13.09 12.14 2.49
C ARG A 121 -13.52 12.46 1.07
N MET A 122 -14.41 13.43 0.96
CA MET A 122 -14.82 14.02 -0.32
C MET A 122 -14.78 15.55 -0.21
N SER A 123 -14.39 16.18 -1.28
CA SER A 123 -14.59 17.61 -1.50
C SER A 123 -15.50 17.82 -2.71
N GLY A 124 -16.49 18.70 -2.59
CA GLY A 124 -17.40 19.00 -3.70
C GLY A 124 -18.83 19.27 -3.24
N THR A 125 -19.73 19.45 -4.23
CA THR A 125 -21.16 19.65 -3.98
C THR A 125 -21.86 18.33 -3.72
N VAL A 126 -22.58 18.22 -2.61
CA VAL A 126 -23.41 17.04 -2.28
C VAL A 126 -24.84 17.34 -2.71
N ILE A 127 -25.37 16.59 -3.70
CA ILE A 127 -26.72 16.79 -4.21
C ILE A 127 -27.74 15.92 -3.46
N ALA A 128 -27.39 14.69 -3.11
CA ALA A 128 -28.24 13.73 -2.41
C ALA A 128 -27.53 13.23 -1.16
N ALA A 129 -27.69 13.94 -0.04
CA ALA A 129 -26.92 13.68 1.18
C ALA A 129 -27.09 12.24 1.75
N PRO A 130 -28.31 11.65 1.85
CA PRO A 130 -28.47 10.29 2.36
C PRO A 130 -27.84 9.21 1.46
N GLU A 131 -27.93 9.37 0.15
CA GLU A 131 -27.36 8.45 -0.84
C GLU A 131 -25.82 8.56 -0.83
N THR A 132 -25.31 9.76 -0.77
CA THR A 132 -23.87 10.05 -0.64
C THR A 132 -23.31 9.43 0.63
N TYR A 133 -23.97 9.59 1.76
CA TYR A 133 -23.55 8.98 3.03
C TYR A 133 -23.49 7.45 2.92
N ARG A 134 -24.56 6.81 2.40
CA ARG A 134 -24.59 5.35 2.18
C ARG A 134 -23.50 4.87 1.24
N TYR A 135 -23.17 5.65 0.22
CA TYR A 135 -22.06 5.34 -0.70
C TYR A 135 -20.71 5.33 0.03
N PHE A 136 -20.44 6.35 0.85
CA PHE A 136 -19.22 6.40 1.64
C PHE A 136 -19.11 5.29 2.69
N GLU A 137 -20.23 4.94 3.32
CA GLU A 137 -20.23 3.79 4.23
C GLU A 137 -19.85 2.49 3.50
N ARG A 138 -20.35 2.27 2.30
CA ARG A 138 -20.00 1.09 1.51
C ARG A 138 -18.51 1.07 1.14
N ILE A 139 -17.96 2.21 0.76
CA ILE A 139 -16.51 2.30 0.46
C ILE A 139 -15.70 2.03 1.72
N ARG A 140 -16.06 2.64 2.84
CA ARG A 140 -15.41 2.39 4.13
C ARG A 140 -15.40 0.91 4.48
N GLU A 141 -16.53 0.24 4.36
CA GLU A 141 -16.64 -1.19 4.68
C GLU A 141 -15.80 -2.07 3.75
N ARG A 142 -15.62 -1.70 2.50
CA ARG A 142 -14.69 -2.39 1.59
C ARG A 142 -13.25 -2.31 2.10
N ILE A 143 -12.82 -1.12 2.51
CA ILE A 143 -11.48 -0.91 3.08
C ILE A 143 -11.31 -1.72 4.37
N VAL A 144 -12.26 -1.63 5.29
CA VAL A 144 -12.24 -2.35 6.58
C VAL A 144 -12.09 -3.85 6.36
N LYS A 145 -12.94 -4.43 5.49
CA LYS A 145 -12.91 -5.86 5.19
C LYS A 145 -11.61 -6.28 4.53
N PHE A 146 -11.10 -5.48 3.59
CA PHE A 146 -9.83 -5.78 2.94
C PHE A 146 -8.69 -5.82 3.94
N VAL A 147 -8.57 -4.79 4.79
CA VAL A 147 -7.49 -4.72 5.80
C VAL A 147 -7.60 -5.87 6.79
N ALA A 148 -8.79 -6.15 7.33
CA ALA A 148 -8.98 -7.25 8.27
C ALA A 148 -8.73 -8.63 7.66
N ALA A 149 -8.99 -8.81 6.38
CA ALA A 149 -8.72 -10.07 5.68
C ALA A 149 -7.22 -10.30 5.39
N HIS A 150 -6.41 -9.24 5.37
CA HIS A 150 -4.99 -9.29 5.01
C HIS A 150 -4.07 -8.85 6.15
N SER A 151 -4.57 -8.87 7.40
CA SER A 151 -3.81 -8.53 8.60
C SER A 151 -4.38 -9.26 9.82
N HIS A 152 -3.81 -9.04 10.98
CA HIS A 152 -4.27 -9.66 12.24
C HIS A 152 -5.24 -8.77 13.04
N ILE A 153 -5.54 -7.56 12.56
CA ILE A 153 -6.49 -6.64 13.23
C ILE A 153 -7.93 -7.06 12.95
N SER A 154 -8.80 -6.96 13.97
CA SER A 154 -10.24 -7.18 13.74
C SER A 154 -10.89 -5.99 13.02
N GLU A 155 -11.97 -6.27 12.26
CA GLU A 155 -12.77 -5.22 11.60
C GLU A 155 -13.22 -4.14 12.59
N ASP A 156 -13.70 -4.53 13.77
CA ASP A 156 -14.20 -3.58 14.77
C ASP A 156 -13.08 -2.71 15.33
N ARG A 157 -11.90 -3.29 15.57
CA ARG A 157 -10.77 -2.50 16.05
C ARG A 157 -10.29 -1.54 14.96
N PHE A 158 -10.24 -1.96 13.71
CA PHE A 158 -9.87 -1.08 12.61
C PHE A 158 -10.89 0.06 12.40
N ARG A 159 -12.20 -0.22 12.52
CA ARG A 159 -13.25 0.84 12.51
C ARG A 159 -13.06 1.83 13.65
N GLN A 160 -12.72 1.37 14.86
CA GLN A 160 -12.45 2.25 16.01
C GLN A 160 -11.27 3.19 15.72
N LEU A 161 -10.16 2.68 15.18
CA LEU A 161 -9.00 3.51 14.81
C LEU A 161 -9.37 4.53 13.73
N MET A 162 -10.17 4.13 12.74
CA MET A 162 -10.61 5.00 11.65
C MET A 162 -11.49 6.14 12.13
N LEU A 163 -12.27 5.95 13.19
CA LEU A 163 -13.23 6.91 13.72
C LEU A 163 -12.76 7.58 15.01
N ALA A 164 -11.54 7.31 15.47
CA ALA A 164 -10.99 7.91 16.67
C ALA A 164 -10.86 9.43 16.51
N SER A 165 -11.03 10.15 17.61
CA SER A 165 -10.84 11.61 17.68
C SER A 165 -9.72 11.92 18.67
N GLY A 166 -8.83 12.85 18.30
CA GLY A 166 -7.78 13.33 19.19
C GLY A 166 -6.35 13.23 18.62
N ASP A 167 -6.04 12.26 17.78
CA ASP A 167 -4.70 12.10 17.20
C ASP A 167 -4.44 13.08 16.04
N MET A 168 -5.49 13.44 15.33
CA MET A 168 -5.40 14.36 14.21
C MET A 168 -5.98 15.72 14.58
N ALA A 169 -5.17 16.76 14.46
CA ALA A 169 -5.63 18.13 14.70
C ALA A 169 -6.75 18.50 13.71
N ASN A 170 -7.95 18.76 14.22
CA ASN A 170 -9.16 19.11 13.47
C ASN A 170 -9.71 18.03 12.52
N ASP A 171 -9.40 16.74 12.76
CA ASP A 171 -9.90 15.65 11.93
C ASP A 171 -10.15 14.37 12.75
N VAL A 172 -10.69 13.35 12.09
CA VAL A 172 -11.00 12.03 12.64
C VAL A 172 -10.04 11.01 12.04
N GLY A 173 -9.49 10.14 12.86
CA GLY A 173 -8.57 9.08 12.48
C GLY A 173 -7.47 8.87 13.48
N THR A 174 -6.58 7.94 13.19
CA THR A 174 -5.43 7.57 14.03
C THR A 174 -4.15 7.61 13.20
N VAL A 175 -3.08 8.13 13.78
CA VAL A 175 -1.72 8.03 13.24
C VAL A 175 -0.99 6.97 14.04
N LEU A 176 -0.42 5.97 13.36
CA LEU A 176 0.37 4.89 13.95
C LEU A 176 1.80 4.98 13.46
N TYR A 177 2.74 4.76 14.34
CA TYR A 177 4.14 4.62 14.02
C TYR A 177 4.54 3.13 13.99
N GLY A 178 5.72 2.82 13.45
CA GLY A 178 6.16 1.46 13.14
C GLY A 178 5.75 0.38 14.14
N GLU A 179 6.19 0.51 15.40
CA GLU A 179 5.91 -0.49 16.45
C GLU A 179 4.42 -0.58 16.85
N GLU A 180 3.69 0.54 16.75
CA GLU A 180 2.26 0.57 17.07
C GLU A 180 1.45 -0.18 16.01
N ALA A 181 1.82 -0.05 14.72
CA ALA A 181 1.18 -0.77 13.63
C ALA A 181 1.33 -2.29 13.78
N VAL A 182 2.50 -2.76 14.23
CA VAL A 182 2.76 -4.17 14.52
C VAL A 182 2.02 -4.62 15.78
N THR A 183 2.07 -3.84 16.86
CA THR A 183 1.37 -4.17 18.11
C THR A 183 -0.14 -4.31 17.92
N LEU A 184 -0.73 -3.52 17.03
CA LEU A 184 -2.15 -3.59 16.68
C LEU A 184 -2.48 -4.70 15.66
N GLY A 185 -1.47 -5.39 15.15
CA GLY A 185 -1.65 -6.48 14.18
C GLY A 185 -2.04 -6.00 12.78
N ILE A 186 -1.67 -4.76 12.41
CA ILE A 186 -1.90 -4.27 11.05
C ILE A 186 -0.74 -4.69 10.14
N ILE A 187 0.49 -4.61 10.63
CA ILE A 187 1.72 -5.02 9.95
C ILE A 187 2.38 -6.14 10.73
N ASP A 188 3.05 -7.07 10.06
CA ASP A 188 3.65 -8.25 10.71
C ASP A 188 4.94 -7.89 11.45
N HIS A 189 5.81 -7.09 10.83
CA HIS A 189 7.16 -6.85 11.33
C HIS A 189 7.58 -5.39 11.28
N VAL A 190 8.33 -4.96 12.29
CA VAL A 190 9.15 -3.75 12.18
C VAL A 190 10.49 -4.15 11.57
N GLY A 191 10.86 -3.53 10.46
CA GLY A 191 12.11 -3.84 9.76
C GLY A 191 12.38 -2.95 8.57
N GLY A 192 13.60 -3.06 8.04
CA GLY A 192 14.04 -2.33 6.86
C GLY A 192 14.11 -3.20 5.61
N LEU A 193 14.83 -2.70 4.61
CA LEU A 193 14.97 -3.37 3.32
C LEU A 193 15.62 -4.75 3.43
N SER A 194 16.65 -4.90 4.28
CA SER A 194 17.34 -6.20 4.44
C SER A 194 16.42 -7.23 5.06
N ASP A 195 15.65 -6.85 6.08
CA ASP A 195 14.71 -7.75 6.76
C ASP A 195 13.63 -8.24 5.78
N ALA A 196 13.10 -7.32 4.97
CA ALA A 196 12.09 -7.62 3.95
C ALA A 196 12.62 -8.43 2.75
N LEU A 197 13.91 -8.46 2.51
CA LEU A 197 14.54 -9.26 1.45
C LEU A 197 14.97 -10.65 1.93
N ASP A 198 15.10 -10.84 3.23
CA ASP A 198 15.53 -12.09 3.85
C ASP A 198 14.33 -12.95 4.30
N SER A 199 13.09 -12.44 4.18
CA SER A 199 11.82 -13.09 4.54
C SER A 199 11.31 -14.14 3.55
#